data_8b63fdad0763e20ea1f5926154ba9e0a
#
_entry.id   8b63fdad0763e20ea1f5926154ba9e0a
#
_cell.length_a   1.000
_cell.length_b   1.000
_cell.length_c   1.000
_cell.angle_alpha   90.00
_cell.angle_beta   90.00
_cell.angle_gamma   90.00
#
_symmetry.space_group_name_H-M   'P 1'
#
loop_
_entity.id
_entity.type
_entity.pdbx_description
1 polymer ?
#
loop_
_entity_poly.entity_id
_entity_poly.type
_entity_poly.pdbx_seq_one_letter_code
_entity_poly.pdbx_strand_id
1 'polypeptide(L)'
;MTHVLLPTDFSNTALNAAKFAFDLLGTQGNKFTLVHTYLKPVFDNALLPGLGKIPEREALNGLRRFERNCRHYAGKVVLAKKTSNRRLTDVLNEIHRSKGADLIVIGTQGEGNYGRVGTNTTAVVTGATAPVISVPSEWRPVPVQRIMFAYDGETLDRSTLTPMIELARNKNAEIVLAHVRYLMPGAKERAAKDRMEDLFSDVKHSFVTVQGSDMTRTIDELATSGKIQLVAVVHRQVGFWKGLFHSSKAKKMALHATLPLMVLPERPRGNEQPPLTLT
;
A
#
# COMPACT_ATOMS: atom_id res chain seq x y z
N MET A 1 1.79 4.69 -18.21
CA MET A 1 1.75 5.90 -17.37
C MET A 1 0.99 5.53 -16.10
N THR A 2 1.63 5.57 -14.94
CA THR A 2 1.02 5.20 -13.65
C THR A 2 0.64 6.45 -12.88
N HIS A 3 -0.56 6.50 -12.32
CA HIS A 3 -1.00 7.58 -11.44
C HIS A 3 -0.96 7.13 -9.98
N VAL A 4 -0.08 7.74 -9.19
CA VAL A 4 0.18 7.38 -7.79
C VAL A 4 -0.35 8.44 -6.84
N LEU A 5 -1.07 8.02 -5.82
CA LEU A 5 -1.50 8.88 -4.72
C LEU A 5 -0.50 8.79 -3.57
N LEU A 6 -0.06 9.94 -3.10
CA LEU A 6 0.89 10.10 -2.00
C LEU A 6 0.22 10.84 -0.84
N PRO A 7 -0.49 10.13 0.05
CA PRO A 7 -1.03 10.74 1.26
C PRO A 7 0.11 11.29 2.14
N THR A 8 -0.08 12.48 2.69
CA THR A 8 0.93 13.12 3.52
C THR A 8 0.34 13.90 4.69
N ASP A 9 0.96 13.76 5.85
CA ASP A 9 0.81 14.60 7.04
C ASP A 9 2.01 15.55 7.20
N PHE A 10 2.84 15.64 6.15
CA PHE A 10 4.08 16.41 6.09
C PHE A 10 5.24 15.84 6.91
N SER A 11 5.07 14.69 7.53
CA SER A 11 6.12 14.00 8.29
C SER A 11 7.26 13.49 7.41
N ASN A 12 8.39 13.19 8.05
CA ASN A 12 9.51 12.54 7.38
C ASN A 12 9.17 11.14 6.87
N THR A 13 8.26 10.43 7.55
CA THR A 13 7.78 9.11 7.11
C THR A 13 6.97 9.22 5.81
N ALA A 14 6.10 10.25 5.70
CA ALA A 14 5.39 10.53 4.45
C ALA A 14 6.36 10.90 3.31
N LEU A 15 7.42 11.67 3.61
CA LEU A 15 8.45 11.99 2.64
C LEU A 15 9.23 10.74 2.21
N ASN A 16 9.52 9.83 3.15
CA ASN A 16 10.17 8.56 2.86
C ASN A 16 9.31 7.68 1.95
N ALA A 17 8.00 7.64 2.18
CA ALA A 17 7.05 6.96 1.30
C ALA A 17 7.02 7.57 -0.13
N ALA A 18 7.07 8.90 -0.24
CA ALA A 18 7.18 9.55 -1.55
C ALA A 18 8.48 9.20 -2.27
N LYS A 19 9.62 9.20 -1.57
CA LYS A 19 10.93 8.77 -2.12
C LYS A 19 10.86 7.32 -2.61
N PHE A 20 10.30 6.43 -1.79
CA PHE A 20 10.08 5.04 -2.20
C PHE A 20 9.28 4.94 -3.51
N ALA A 21 8.20 5.69 -3.63
CA ALA A 21 7.37 5.69 -4.85
C ALA A 21 8.15 6.16 -6.08
N PHE A 22 9.00 7.19 -5.93
CA PHE A 22 9.85 7.70 -7.02
C PHE A 22 10.91 6.69 -7.44
N ASP A 23 11.56 6.02 -6.48
CA ASP A 23 12.58 5.00 -6.75
C ASP A 23 11.94 3.73 -7.37
N LEU A 24 10.76 3.36 -6.85
CA LEU A 24 10.05 2.18 -7.32
C LEU A 24 9.55 2.34 -8.75
N LEU A 25 8.97 3.48 -9.11
CA LEU A 25 8.26 3.64 -10.38
C LEU A 25 9.02 4.50 -11.39
N GLY A 26 9.98 5.27 -10.92
CA GLY A 26 10.58 6.34 -11.71
C GLY A 26 9.65 7.57 -11.80
N THR A 27 10.22 8.71 -12.17
CA THR A 27 9.46 9.97 -12.24
C THR A 27 9.01 10.32 -13.65
N GLN A 28 9.68 9.79 -14.67
CA GLN A 28 9.34 10.07 -16.07
C GLN A 28 8.12 9.25 -16.50
N GLY A 29 7.17 9.90 -17.18
CA GLY A 29 5.96 9.26 -17.69
C GLY A 29 4.93 8.90 -16.61
N ASN A 30 5.19 9.16 -15.32
CA ASN A 30 4.29 8.89 -14.22
C ASN A 30 3.76 10.19 -13.58
N LYS A 31 2.54 10.10 -13.05
CA LYS A 31 1.86 11.21 -12.35
C LYS A 31 1.76 10.88 -10.87
N PHE A 32 2.09 11.83 -10.04
CA PHE A 32 1.95 11.70 -8.59
C PHE A 32 1.01 12.79 -8.06
N THR A 33 0.12 12.44 -7.14
CA THR A 33 -0.78 13.38 -6.48
C THR A 33 -0.53 13.36 -4.98
N LEU A 34 -0.04 14.46 -4.44
CA LEU A 34 0.06 14.70 -3.00
C LEU A 34 -1.34 14.93 -2.46
N VAL A 35 -1.76 14.13 -1.47
CA VAL A 35 -3.09 14.22 -0.85
C VAL A 35 -2.94 14.52 0.63
N HIS A 36 -3.54 15.62 1.09
CA HIS A 36 -3.59 15.97 2.50
C HIS A 36 -5.02 16.24 2.95
N THR A 37 -5.39 15.69 4.11
CA THR A 37 -6.70 15.96 4.72
C THR A 37 -6.52 16.70 6.03
N TYR A 38 -7.37 17.69 6.25
CA TYR A 38 -7.37 18.54 7.42
C TYR A 38 -8.72 18.53 8.13
N LEU A 39 -8.73 18.81 9.42
CA LEU A 39 -9.97 18.95 10.18
C LEU A 39 -10.51 20.37 10.00
N LYS A 40 -11.78 20.47 9.59
CA LYS A 40 -12.49 21.75 9.60
C LYS A 40 -13.01 21.98 11.03
N PRO A 41 -12.68 23.12 11.68
CA PRO A 41 -13.26 23.44 12.98
C PRO A 41 -14.79 23.50 12.89
N VAL A 42 -15.47 22.96 13.90
CA VAL A 42 -16.95 22.94 13.95
C VAL A 42 -17.52 24.33 14.28
N PHE A 43 -16.67 25.25 14.74
CA PHE A 43 -17.09 26.60 15.12
C PHE A 43 -16.99 27.54 13.91
N ASP A 44 -18.07 27.62 13.14
CA ASP A 44 -18.32 28.77 12.24
C ASP A 44 -18.86 29.91 13.12
N ASN A 45 -17.95 30.64 13.77
CA ASN A 45 -18.34 31.76 14.58
C ASN A 45 -18.64 32.92 13.62
N ALA A 46 -19.92 33.29 13.50
CA ALA A 46 -20.39 34.41 12.66
C ALA A 46 -19.70 35.75 12.94
N LEU A 47 -19.06 35.86 14.13
CA LEU A 47 -18.33 37.07 14.56
C LEU A 47 -16.90 37.17 13.97
N LEU A 48 -16.34 36.10 13.39
CA LEU A 48 -15.00 36.07 12.82
C LEU A 48 -15.00 35.40 11.44
N PRO A 49 -15.57 36.08 10.41
CA PRO A 49 -15.62 35.56 9.06
C PRO A 49 -14.18 35.38 8.53
N GLY A 50 -13.81 34.15 8.15
CA GLY A 50 -12.51 33.82 7.58
C GLY A 50 -11.67 32.82 8.39
N LEU A 51 -11.95 32.56 9.67
CA LEU A 51 -11.26 31.56 10.47
C LEU A 51 -11.45 30.16 9.89
N GLY A 52 -12.59 29.85 9.28
CA GLY A 52 -12.85 28.56 8.62
C GLY A 52 -11.97 28.25 7.39
N LYS A 53 -11.30 29.27 6.83
CA LYS A 53 -10.38 29.10 5.68
C LYS A 53 -8.92 28.92 6.09
N ILE A 54 -8.58 29.13 7.36
CA ILE A 54 -7.20 29.01 7.86
C ILE A 54 -6.67 27.58 7.68
N PRO A 55 -7.39 26.51 8.09
CA PRO A 55 -6.89 25.15 7.93
C PRO A 55 -6.62 24.74 6.47
N GLU A 56 -7.45 25.17 5.54
CA GLU A 56 -7.23 24.91 4.12
C GLU A 56 -5.98 25.62 3.58
N ARG A 57 -5.79 26.88 3.96
CA ARG A 57 -4.61 27.66 3.57
C ARG A 57 -3.32 27.07 4.15
N GLU A 58 -3.36 26.63 5.40
CA GLU A 58 -2.23 25.95 6.05
C GLU A 58 -1.92 24.62 5.37
N ALA A 59 -2.95 23.81 5.05
CA ALA A 59 -2.82 22.57 4.31
C ALA A 59 -2.17 22.78 2.94
N LEU A 60 -2.59 23.80 2.19
CA LEU A 60 -1.99 24.16 0.90
C LEU A 60 -0.54 24.62 1.04
N ASN A 61 -0.22 25.41 2.06
CA ASN A 61 1.15 25.85 2.34
C ASN A 61 2.04 24.66 2.75
N GLY A 62 1.52 23.74 3.54
CA GLY A 62 2.16 22.47 3.89
C GLY A 62 2.48 21.65 2.64
N LEU A 63 1.51 21.46 1.75
CA LEU A 63 1.70 20.74 0.48
C LEU A 63 2.76 21.41 -0.42
N ARG A 64 2.83 22.74 -0.47
CA ARG A 64 3.86 23.44 -1.24
C ARG A 64 5.27 23.20 -0.67
N ARG A 65 5.41 23.17 0.66
CA ARG A 65 6.69 22.85 1.31
C ARG A 65 7.08 21.40 1.06
N PHE A 66 6.14 20.49 1.21
CA PHE A 66 6.35 19.07 0.98
C PHE A 66 6.71 18.78 -0.48
N GLU A 67 6.05 19.43 -1.44
CA GLU A 67 6.40 19.36 -2.86
C GLU A 67 7.84 19.77 -3.12
N ARG A 68 8.34 20.84 -2.48
CA ARG A 68 9.76 21.25 -2.64
C ARG A 68 10.70 20.16 -2.18
N ASN A 69 10.41 19.49 -1.05
CA ASN A 69 11.21 18.39 -0.54
C ASN A 69 11.19 17.19 -1.51
N CYS A 70 10.03 16.86 -2.08
CA CYS A 70 9.91 15.82 -3.10
C CYS A 70 10.73 16.15 -4.35
N ARG A 71 10.65 17.39 -4.84
CA ARG A 71 11.43 17.85 -6.02
C ARG A 71 12.91 17.90 -5.76
N HIS A 72 13.33 18.24 -4.55
CA HIS A 72 14.75 18.20 -4.16
C HIS A 72 15.34 16.79 -4.27
N TYR A 73 14.54 15.77 -3.93
CA TYR A 73 14.95 14.37 -4.06
C TYR A 73 14.83 13.84 -5.50
N ALA A 74 13.68 14.04 -6.13
CA ALA A 74 13.31 13.38 -7.37
C ALA A 74 13.64 14.20 -8.64
N GLY A 75 14.04 15.46 -8.51
CA GLY A 75 14.29 16.35 -9.64
C GLY A 75 13.00 16.70 -10.40
N LYS A 76 12.98 16.43 -11.70
CA LYS A 76 11.81 16.69 -12.55
C LYS A 76 10.75 15.62 -12.33
N VAL A 77 9.69 15.97 -11.57
CA VAL A 77 8.53 15.11 -11.30
C VAL A 77 7.23 15.88 -11.47
N VAL A 78 6.23 15.24 -12.05
CA VAL A 78 4.88 15.81 -12.19
C VAL A 78 4.10 15.55 -10.90
N LEU A 79 3.90 16.61 -10.10
CA LEU A 79 3.21 16.56 -8.81
C LEU A 79 1.93 17.40 -8.86
N ALA A 80 0.78 16.74 -8.73
CA ALA A 80 -0.48 17.41 -8.43
C ALA A 80 -0.69 17.49 -6.91
N LYS A 81 -1.58 18.40 -6.47
CA LYS A 81 -1.91 18.59 -5.05
C LYS A 81 -3.42 18.52 -4.85
N LYS A 82 -3.85 17.85 -3.81
CA LYS A 82 -5.25 17.77 -3.38
C LYS A 82 -5.34 17.96 -1.87
N THR A 83 -6.16 18.91 -1.44
CA THR A 83 -6.58 19.05 -0.04
C THR A 83 -8.04 18.67 0.11
N SER A 84 -8.44 18.22 1.29
CA SER A 84 -9.84 17.93 1.62
C SER A 84 -10.05 17.97 3.14
N ASN A 85 -11.27 18.28 3.57
CA ASN A 85 -11.72 18.13 4.95
C ASN A 85 -12.51 16.84 5.21
N ARG A 86 -12.51 15.92 4.25
CA ARG A 86 -13.13 14.59 4.35
C ARG A 86 -12.14 13.55 4.85
N ARG A 87 -12.63 12.36 5.19
CA ARG A 87 -11.77 11.22 5.56
C ARG A 87 -10.81 10.89 4.42
N LEU A 88 -9.55 10.63 4.77
CA LEU A 88 -8.49 10.35 3.80
C LEU A 88 -8.88 9.20 2.86
N THR A 89 -9.35 8.08 3.38
CA THR A 89 -9.74 6.89 2.59
C THR A 89 -10.83 7.23 1.56
N ASP A 90 -11.82 8.05 1.93
CA ASP A 90 -12.91 8.44 1.01
C ASP A 90 -12.36 9.28 -0.15
N VAL A 91 -11.46 10.20 0.15
CA VAL A 91 -10.82 11.07 -0.86
C VAL A 91 -9.96 10.25 -1.82
N LEU A 92 -9.18 9.29 -1.29
CA LEU A 92 -8.34 8.41 -2.11
C LEU A 92 -9.19 7.51 -3.03
N ASN A 93 -10.25 6.91 -2.50
CA ASN A 93 -11.18 6.08 -3.28
C ASN A 93 -11.93 6.89 -4.35
N GLU A 94 -12.30 8.13 -4.06
CA GLU A 94 -12.88 9.04 -5.04
C GLU A 94 -11.89 9.34 -6.18
N ILE A 95 -10.64 9.66 -5.87
CA ILE A 95 -9.62 9.93 -6.89
C ILE A 95 -9.33 8.67 -7.70
N HIS A 96 -9.23 7.51 -7.07
CA HIS A 96 -9.06 6.22 -7.77
C HIS A 96 -10.17 6.01 -8.81
N ARG A 97 -11.44 6.14 -8.39
CA ARG A 97 -12.59 5.92 -9.28
C ARG A 97 -12.77 6.99 -10.36
N SER A 98 -12.54 8.26 -10.03
CA SER A 98 -12.83 9.39 -10.94
C SER A 98 -11.66 9.80 -11.83
N LYS A 99 -10.42 9.54 -11.43
CA LYS A 99 -9.20 10.00 -12.09
C LYS A 99 -8.22 8.89 -12.45
N GLY A 100 -8.64 7.62 -12.27
CA GLY A 100 -7.84 6.45 -12.63
C GLY A 100 -6.51 6.39 -11.89
N ALA A 101 -6.50 6.61 -10.56
CA ALA A 101 -5.28 6.39 -9.80
C ALA A 101 -5.03 4.89 -9.64
N ASP A 102 -3.80 4.45 -9.91
CA ASP A 102 -3.44 3.03 -9.98
C ASP A 102 -2.89 2.49 -8.66
N LEU A 103 -2.29 3.35 -7.84
CA LEU A 103 -1.56 2.96 -6.63
C LEU A 103 -1.62 4.05 -5.57
N ILE A 104 -1.69 3.64 -4.32
CA ILE A 104 -1.52 4.51 -3.15
C ILE A 104 -0.21 4.11 -2.47
N VAL A 105 0.67 5.08 -2.17
CA VAL A 105 1.88 4.84 -1.38
C VAL A 105 1.85 5.74 -0.15
N ILE A 106 1.85 5.13 1.04
CA ILE A 106 1.64 5.82 2.32
C ILE A 106 2.69 5.39 3.35
N GLY A 107 3.14 6.31 4.20
CA GLY A 107 4.01 5.98 5.32
C GLY A 107 3.27 5.21 6.43
N THR A 108 3.94 4.29 7.12
CA THR A 108 3.32 3.50 8.19
C THR A 108 3.05 4.30 9.46
N GLN A 109 3.80 5.38 9.72
CA GLN A 109 3.73 6.17 10.95
C GLN A 109 3.59 7.64 10.59
N GLY A 110 2.66 8.35 11.26
CA GLY A 110 2.58 9.80 11.22
C GLY A 110 3.35 10.45 12.40
N GLU A 111 3.40 11.76 12.41
CA GLU A 111 4.02 12.54 13.47
C GLU A 111 3.35 12.21 14.83
N GLY A 112 4.13 11.77 15.82
CA GLY A 112 3.65 11.45 17.18
C GLY A 112 3.29 10.00 17.47
N ASN A 113 3.37 9.07 16.50
CA ASN A 113 3.04 7.64 16.70
C ASN A 113 4.30 6.76 16.75
N TYR A 114 5.13 6.93 17.77
CA TYR A 114 6.32 6.11 17.97
C TYR A 114 5.97 4.62 18.08
N GLY A 115 6.43 3.82 17.09
CA GLY A 115 6.33 2.36 17.11
C GLY A 115 4.94 1.76 16.81
N ARG A 116 3.96 2.55 16.34
CA ARG A 116 2.63 2.05 15.94
C ARG A 116 2.27 2.50 14.53
N VAL A 117 1.58 1.64 13.79
CA VAL A 117 0.96 2.04 12.51
C VAL A 117 -0.10 3.10 12.79
N GLY A 118 -0.03 4.21 12.06
CA GLY A 118 -0.98 5.32 12.20
C GLY A 118 -2.41 4.91 11.89
N THR A 119 -3.39 5.53 12.56
CA THR A 119 -4.81 5.25 12.34
C THR A 119 -5.22 5.48 10.89
N ASN A 120 -4.70 6.53 10.24
CA ASN A 120 -4.93 6.82 8.83
C ASN A 120 -4.36 5.73 7.92
N THR A 121 -3.13 5.24 8.19
CA THR A 121 -2.53 4.16 7.40
C THR A 121 -3.35 2.89 7.53
N THR A 122 -3.75 2.51 8.74
CA THR A 122 -4.63 1.36 8.96
C THR A 122 -5.95 1.50 8.20
N ALA A 123 -6.61 2.66 8.29
CA ALA A 123 -7.86 2.92 7.59
C ALA A 123 -7.70 2.85 6.06
N VAL A 124 -6.60 3.37 5.51
CA VAL A 124 -6.32 3.32 4.07
C VAL A 124 -6.04 1.88 3.63
N VAL A 125 -5.16 1.15 4.33
CA VAL A 125 -4.83 -0.24 4.01
C VAL A 125 -6.05 -1.15 4.04
N THR A 126 -7.00 -0.91 4.96
CA THR A 126 -8.22 -1.73 5.10
C THR A 126 -9.40 -1.28 4.26
N GLY A 127 -9.44 -0.03 3.82
CA GLY A 127 -10.61 0.56 3.15
C GLY A 127 -10.37 1.10 1.74
N ALA A 128 -9.14 1.05 1.23
CA ALA A 128 -8.85 1.50 -0.12
C ALA A 128 -9.31 0.49 -1.17
N THR A 129 -9.84 1.01 -2.28
CA THR A 129 -10.22 0.22 -3.46
C THR A 129 -9.10 0.10 -4.49
N ALA A 130 -8.05 0.91 -4.37
CA ALA A 130 -6.80 0.79 -5.11
C ALA A 130 -5.76 -0.02 -4.32
N PRO A 131 -4.76 -0.65 -4.98
CA PRO A 131 -3.59 -1.20 -4.32
C PRO A 131 -2.90 -0.17 -3.42
N VAL A 132 -2.43 -0.60 -2.24
CA VAL A 132 -1.75 0.26 -1.27
C VAL A 132 -0.37 -0.30 -0.96
N ILE A 133 0.67 0.53 -1.01
CA ILE A 133 1.97 0.19 -0.43
C ILE A 133 2.18 1.05 0.81
N SER A 134 2.31 0.41 1.97
CA SER A 134 2.72 1.05 3.21
C SER A 134 4.24 0.95 3.36
N VAL A 135 4.90 2.09 3.60
CA VAL A 135 6.37 2.21 3.64
C VAL A 135 6.82 2.51 5.06
N PRO A 136 7.70 1.69 5.64
CA PRO A 136 8.25 1.92 6.98
C PRO A 136 9.08 3.20 7.06
N SER A 137 9.13 3.82 8.27
CA SER A 137 9.99 4.98 8.54
C SER A 137 11.48 4.67 8.33
N GLU A 138 11.88 3.45 8.64
CA GLU A 138 13.27 2.98 8.55
C GLU A 138 13.67 2.48 7.15
N TRP A 139 12.76 2.51 6.19
CA TRP A 139 13.08 2.09 4.82
C TRP A 139 14.26 2.89 4.26
N ARG A 140 15.15 2.18 3.56
CA ARG A 140 16.28 2.76 2.84
C ARG A 140 16.19 2.43 1.36
N PRO A 141 16.68 3.29 0.45
CA PRO A 141 16.66 3.04 -0.99
C PRO A 141 17.40 1.76 -1.36
N VAL A 142 16.65 0.79 -1.87
CA VAL A 142 17.18 -0.47 -2.42
C VAL A 142 16.36 -0.84 -3.66
N PRO A 143 16.99 -1.34 -4.74
CA PRO A 143 16.26 -1.83 -5.89
C PRO A 143 15.36 -3.01 -5.53
N VAL A 144 14.10 -2.96 -5.95
CA VAL A 144 13.18 -4.08 -5.77
C VAL A 144 13.48 -5.14 -6.82
N GLN A 145 14.14 -6.22 -6.41
CA GLN A 145 14.51 -7.38 -7.24
C GLN A 145 13.68 -8.61 -6.91
N ARG A 146 13.13 -8.69 -5.69
CA ARG A 146 12.30 -9.81 -5.23
C ARG A 146 11.12 -9.31 -4.41
N ILE A 147 9.94 -9.78 -4.80
CA ILE A 147 8.66 -9.49 -4.14
C ILE A 147 8.16 -10.78 -3.54
N MET A 148 8.00 -10.85 -2.22
CA MET A 148 7.36 -11.98 -1.58
C MET A 148 5.84 -11.81 -1.64
N PHE A 149 5.15 -12.75 -2.25
CA PHE A 149 3.70 -12.83 -2.20
C PHE A 149 3.26 -13.92 -1.22
N ALA A 150 2.69 -13.49 -0.10
CA ALA A 150 2.15 -14.41 0.90
C ALA A 150 0.69 -14.74 0.56
N TYR A 151 0.38 -16.02 0.36
CA TYR A 151 -0.95 -16.50 0.02
C TYR A 151 -1.43 -17.62 0.95
N ASP A 152 -2.74 -17.70 1.13
CA ASP A 152 -3.42 -18.62 2.06
C ASP A 152 -3.95 -19.89 1.38
N GLY A 153 -3.66 -20.06 0.08
CA GLY A 153 -4.10 -21.21 -0.72
C GLY A 153 -5.50 -21.10 -1.31
N GLU A 154 -6.24 -20.06 -0.96
CA GLU A 154 -7.53 -19.80 -1.57
C GLU A 154 -7.40 -19.38 -3.04
N THR A 155 -8.48 -19.59 -3.80
CA THR A 155 -8.51 -19.20 -5.21
C THR A 155 -8.51 -17.69 -5.35
N LEU A 156 -7.61 -17.18 -6.19
CA LEU A 156 -7.46 -15.76 -6.50
C LEU A 156 -7.81 -15.50 -7.97
N ASP A 157 -8.39 -14.35 -8.23
CA ASP A 157 -8.52 -13.84 -9.59
C ASP A 157 -7.22 -13.16 -10.02
N ARG A 158 -6.78 -13.42 -11.26
CA ARG A 158 -5.57 -12.79 -11.81
C ARG A 158 -5.64 -11.27 -11.82
N SER A 159 -6.84 -10.70 -12.01
CA SER A 159 -7.03 -9.25 -12.00
C SER A 159 -6.67 -8.59 -10.67
N THR A 160 -6.85 -9.32 -9.55
CA THR A 160 -6.40 -8.90 -8.22
C THR A 160 -4.87 -8.82 -8.15
N LEU A 161 -4.16 -9.73 -8.82
CA LEU A 161 -2.70 -9.84 -8.78
C LEU A 161 -2.00 -8.97 -9.83
N THR A 162 -2.72 -8.51 -10.85
CA THR A 162 -2.20 -7.73 -11.98
C THR A 162 -1.29 -6.57 -11.54
N PRO A 163 -1.63 -5.73 -10.56
CA PRO A 163 -0.77 -4.61 -10.16
C PRO A 163 0.62 -5.06 -9.66
N MET A 164 0.69 -6.19 -8.94
CA MET A 164 1.95 -6.76 -8.47
C MET A 164 2.73 -7.41 -9.62
N ILE A 165 2.05 -8.13 -10.49
CA ILE A 165 2.65 -8.81 -11.67
C ILE A 165 3.27 -7.76 -12.60
N GLU A 166 2.56 -6.68 -12.90
CA GLU A 166 3.07 -5.59 -13.73
C GLU A 166 4.26 -4.88 -13.09
N LEU A 167 4.21 -4.66 -11.76
CA LEU A 167 5.35 -4.11 -11.03
C LEU A 167 6.57 -5.03 -11.14
N ALA A 168 6.40 -6.34 -10.94
CA ALA A 168 7.48 -7.31 -11.07
C ALA A 168 8.09 -7.32 -12.47
N ARG A 169 7.26 -7.31 -13.53
CA ARG A 169 7.71 -7.22 -14.93
C ARG A 169 8.51 -5.93 -15.20
N ASN A 170 7.98 -4.79 -14.79
CA ASN A 170 8.61 -3.49 -15.02
C ASN A 170 9.96 -3.36 -14.29
N LYS A 171 10.13 -4.07 -13.19
CA LYS A 171 11.38 -4.11 -12.40
C LYS A 171 12.28 -5.29 -12.72
N ASN A 172 11.86 -6.20 -13.60
CA ASN A 172 12.50 -7.52 -13.80
C ASN A 172 12.73 -8.24 -12.47
N ALA A 173 11.76 -8.11 -11.56
CA ALA A 173 11.79 -8.69 -10.22
C ALA A 173 11.21 -10.11 -10.21
N GLU A 174 11.75 -10.96 -9.35
CA GLU A 174 11.23 -12.29 -9.08
C GLU A 174 10.09 -12.21 -8.05
N ILE A 175 8.99 -12.94 -8.28
CA ILE A 175 7.92 -13.12 -7.30
C ILE A 175 8.18 -14.40 -6.52
N VAL A 176 8.40 -14.28 -5.21
CA VAL A 176 8.59 -15.40 -4.29
C VAL A 176 7.24 -15.75 -3.67
N LEU A 177 6.65 -16.85 -4.12
CA LEU A 177 5.35 -17.35 -3.66
C LEU A 177 5.52 -18.06 -2.32
N ALA A 178 5.11 -17.42 -1.24
CA ALA A 178 5.23 -17.95 0.12
C ALA A 178 3.92 -18.60 0.57
N HIS A 179 3.97 -19.91 0.79
CA HIS A 179 2.84 -20.71 1.24
C HIS A 179 3.06 -21.23 2.66
N VAL A 180 2.04 -21.15 3.51
CA VAL A 180 2.10 -21.66 4.90
C VAL A 180 1.54 -23.07 4.98
N ARG A 181 2.40 -24.03 5.21
CA ARG A 181 2.12 -25.46 5.09
C ARG A 181 1.04 -26.01 6.05
N TYR A 182 0.91 -25.44 7.25
CA TYR A 182 -0.04 -25.98 8.24
C TYR A 182 -1.52 -25.71 7.88
N LEU A 183 -1.78 -24.83 6.93
CA LEU A 183 -3.16 -24.46 6.52
C LEU A 183 -3.78 -25.47 5.55
N MET A 184 -2.96 -26.34 4.92
CA MET A 184 -3.47 -27.27 3.92
C MET A 184 -2.63 -28.58 3.83
N PRO A 185 -3.19 -29.73 4.17
CA PRO A 185 -2.51 -31.01 3.99
C PRO A 185 -2.62 -31.58 2.56
N GLY A 186 -1.50 -32.05 2.02
CA GLY A 186 -1.42 -33.02 0.93
C GLY A 186 -1.97 -32.58 -0.44
N ALA A 187 -3.08 -33.14 -0.88
CA ALA A 187 -3.65 -32.91 -2.22
C ALA A 187 -4.12 -31.46 -2.45
N LYS A 188 -4.61 -30.79 -1.41
CA LYS A 188 -5.02 -29.37 -1.50
C LYS A 188 -3.81 -28.44 -1.67
N GLU A 189 -2.67 -28.77 -1.07
CA GLU A 189 -1.42 -28.01 -1.23
C GLU A 189 -0.92 -28.08 -2.68
N ARG A 190 -0.92 -29.26 -3.28
CA ARG A 190 -0.55 -29.45 -4.69
C ARG A 190 -1.45 -28.66 -5.63
N ALA A 191 -2.76 -28.79 -5.50
CA ALA A 191 -3.70 -28.06 -6.33
C ALA A 191 -3.60 -26.53 -6.16
N ALA A 192 -3.28 -26.03 -4.96
CA ALA A 192 -3.02 -24.61 -4.73
C ALA A 192 -1.72 -24.18 -5.41
N LYS A 193 -0.66 -24.99 -5.35
CA LYS A 193 0.60 -24.72 -6.03
C LYS A 193 0.42 -24.68 -7.55
N ASP A 194 -0.27 -25.67 -8.13
CA ASP A 194 -0.52 -25.74 -9.58
C ASP A 194 -1.29 -24.50 -10.06
N ARG A 195 -2.31 -24.05 -9.31
CA ARG A 195 -3.03 -22.81 -9.62
C ARG A 195 -2.13 -21.57 -9.56
N MET A 196 -1.20 -21.49 -8.61
CA MET A 196 -0.24 -20.39 -8.54
C MET A 196 0.75 -20.44 -9.69
N GLU A 197 1.23 -21.62 -10.07
CA GLU A 197 2.08 -21.82 -11.26
C GLU A 197 1.41 -21.24 -12.50
N ASP A 198 0.14 -21.58 -12.74
CA ASP A 198 -0.64 -21.05 -13.87
C ASP A 198 -0.81 -19.53 -13.82
N LEU A 199 -1.13 -18.99 -12.63
CA LEU A 199 -1.34 -17.54 -12.44
C LEU A 199 -0.07 -16.71 -12.67
N PHE A 200 1.10 -17.28 -12.42
CA PHE A 200 2.40 -16.59 -12.53
C PHE A 200 3.28 -17.14 -13.67
N SER A 201 2.74 -17.98 -14.55
CA SER A 201 3.49 -18.66 -15.63
C SER A 201 4.27 -17.72 -16.56
N ASP A 202 3.85 -16.47 -16.69
CA ASP A 202 4.43 -15.45 -17.56
C ASP A 202 5.33 -14.42 -16.84
N VAL A 203 5.66 -14.66 -15.57
CA VAL A 203 6.60 -13.86 -14.79
C VAL A 203 7.58 -14.74 -14.05
N LYS A 204 8.79 -14.22 -13.81
CA LYS A 204 9.79 -14.93 -13.02
C LYS A 204 9.29 -15.15 -11.61
N HIS A 205 9.15 -16.41 -11.20
CA HIS A 205 8.70 -16.74 -9.85
C HIS A 205 9.38 -17.98 -9.28
N SER A 206 9.31 -18.13 -7.97
CA SER A 206 9.76 -19.29 -7.22
C SER A 206 8.85 -19.53 -6.02
N PHE A 207 8.92 -20.76 -5.46
CA PHE A 207 8.12 -21.12 -4.30
C PHE A 207 8.98 -21.24 -3.05
N VAL A 208 8.45 -20.75 -1.93
CA VAL A 208 8.99 -20.95 -0.59
C VAL A 208 7.91 -21.53 0.29
N THR A 209 8.18 -22.69 0.88
CA THR A 209 7.28 -23.28 1.86
C THR A 209 7.69 -22.82 3.26
N VAL A 210 6.77 -22.17 3.95
CA VAL A 210 6.94 -21.74 5.34
C VAL A 210 6.38 -22.84 6.24
N GLN A 211 7.22 -23.41 7.11
CA GLN A 211 6.78 -24.40 8.09
C GLN A 211 6.23 -23.72 9.34
N GLY A 212 5.02 -24.15 9.75
CA GLY A 212 4.39 -23.69 10.99
C GLY A 212 3.73 -22.31 10.93
N SER A 213 3.36 -21.79 12.10
CA SER A 213 2.61 -20.53 12.26
C SER A 213 3.45 -19.27 12.12
N ASP A 214 4.73 -19.37 11.76
CA ASP A 214 5.68 -18.27 11.90
C ASP A 214 6.07 -17.61 10.57
N MET A 215 5.05 -17.23 9.78
CA MET A 215 5.22 -16.43 8.57
C MET A 215 6.05 -15.16 8.84
N THR A 216 5.81 -14.52 9.99
CA THR A 216 6.51 -13.29 10.39
C THR A 216 8.02 -13.51 10.50
N ARG A 217 8.43 -14.60 11.17
CA ARG A 217 9.83 -14.94 11.31
C ARG A 217 10.49 -15.22 9.96
N THR A 218 9.82 -15.94 9.08
CA THR A 218 10.35 -16.23 7.74
C THR A 218 10.53 -14.96 6.91
N ILE A 219 9.56 -14.05 6.97
CA ILE A 219 9.67 -12.74 6.30
C ILE A 219 10.85 -11.96 6.87
N ASP A 220 11.01 -11.91 8.19
CA ASP A 220 12.12 -11.21 8.84
C ASP A 220 13.49 -11.82 8.48
N GLU A 221 13.60 -13.14 8.44
CA GLU A 221 14.83 -13.84 8.05
C GLU A 221 15.19 -13.53 6.58
N LEU A 222 14.21 -13.56 5.68
CA LEU A 222 14.41 -13.24 4.26
C LEU A 222 14.69 -11.75 4.03
N ALA A 223 14.07 -10.87 4.81
CA ALA A 223 14.35 -9.44 4.79
C ALA A 223 15.76 -9.13 5.27
N THR A 224 16.15 -9.70 6.42
CA THR A 224 17.47 -9.51 7.02
C THR A 224 18.59 -10.01 6.12
N SER A 225 18.36 -11.11 5.38
CA SER A 225 19.30 -11.61 4.38
C SER A 225 19.32 -10.79 3.08
N GLY A 226 18.56 -9.69 2.98
CA GLY A 226 18.46 -8.85 1.78
C GLY A 226 17.79 -9.54 0.58
N LYS A 227 17.14 -10.69 0.79
CA LYS A 227 16.56 -11.48 -0.29
C LYS A 227 15.19 -10.98 -0.73
N ILE A 228 14.47 -10.19 0.10
CA ILE A 228 13.14 -9.65 -0.19
C ILE A 228 13.17 -8.14 0.04
N GLN A 229 12.59 -7.35 -0.87
CA GLN A 229 12.51 -5.89 -0.74
C GLN A 229 11.08 -5.36 -0.67
N LEU A 230 10.09 -6.20 -0.99
CA LEU A 230 8.67 -5.86 -0.91
C LEU A 230 7.87 -7.12 -0.53
N VAL A 231 6.98 -7.00 0.42
CA VAL A 231 5.99 -8.04 0.74
C VAL A 231 4.66 -7.66 0.11
N ALA A 232 3.96 -8.60 -0.49
CA ALA A 232 2.63 -8.41 -1.06
C ALA A 232 1.64 -9.42 -0.48
N VAL A 233 0.39 -8.99 -0.31
CA VAL A 233 -0.71 -9.78 0.23
C VAL A 233 -2.03 -9.31 -0.36
N VAL A 234 -3.04 -10.19 -0.41
CA VAL A 234 -4.40 -9.81 -0.80
C VAL A 234 -5.22 -9.47 0.44
N HIS A 235 -5.90 -8.32 0.40
CA HIS A 235 -6.83 -7.92 1.45
C HIS A 235 -8.14 -8.69 1.30
N ARG A 236 -8.35 -9.64 2.20
CA ARG A 236 -9.65 -10.33 2.36
C ARG A 236 -10.36 -9.79 3.58
N GLN A 237 -11.65 -9.57 3.49
CA GLN A 237 -12.45 -8.97 4.57
C GLN A 237 -12.49 -9.80 5.87
N VAL A 238 -12.00 -11.04 5.88
CA VAL A 238 -12.10 -11.94 7.04
C VAL A 238 -10.79 -12.68 7.32
N GLY A 239 -10.22 -12.46 8.50
CA GLY A 239 -9.41 -13.44 9.24
C GLY A 239 -7.90 -13.32 9.15
N PHE A 240 -7.27 -13.38 8.01
CA PHE A 240 -5.81 -13.43 7.85
C PHE A 240 -5.09 -12.19 8.40
N TRP A 241 -5.68 -11.01 8.16
CA TRP A 241 -5.13 -9.71 8.61
C TRP A 241 -5.21 -9.48 10.11
N LYS A 242 -6.23 -10.06 10.80
CA LYS A 242 -6.30 -9.95 12.25
C LYS A 242 -5.03 -10.54 12.91
N GLY A 243 -4.47 -11.62 12.35
CA GLY A 243 -3.20 -12.19 12.80
C GLY A 243 -1.99 -11.29 12.56
N LEU A 244 -1.87 -10.69 11.36
CA LEU A 244 -0.76 -9.80 11.01
C LEU A 244 -0.83 -8.44 11.73
N PHE A 245 -2.03 -7.89 11.93
CA PHE A 245 -2.23 -6.59 12.59
C PHE A 245 -2.59 -6.69 14.08
N HIS A 246 -3.02 -7.85 14.58
CA HIS A 246 -3.44 -8.06 15.97
C HIS A 246 -2.52 -8.95 16.81
N SER A 247 -1.51 -9.60 16.24
CA SER A 247 -0.55 -10.37 17.04
C SER A 247 0.38 -9.44 17.83
N SER A 248 0.87 -9.93 18.96
CA SER A 248 1.61 -9.23 20.01
C SER A 248 2.52 -8.08 19.56
N LYS A 249 2.67 -7.06 20.41
CA LYS A 249 3.40 -5.79 20.16
C LYS A 249 4.76 -5.95 19.48
N ALA A 250 5.51 -7.00 19.79
CA ALA A 250 6.84 -7.26 19.22
C ALA A 250 6.78 -7.74 17.75
N LYS A 251 5.79 -8.59 17.39
CA LYS A 251 5.62 -9.11 16.02
C LYS A 251 5.12 -8.03 15.05
N LYS A 252 4.30 -7.08 15.52
CA LYS A 252 3.86 -5.93 14.71
C LYS A 252 5.01 -4.99 14.35
N MET A 253 5.96 -4.82 15.24
CA MET A 253 7.09 -3.90 15.03
C MET A 253 8.04 -4.41 13.95
N ALA A 254 8.32 -5.70 13.89
CA ALA A 254 9.28 -6.27 12.96
C ALA A 254 8.81 -6.17 11.49
N LEU A 255 7.58 -6.58 11.21
CA LEU A 255 7.06 -6.60 9.81
C LEU A 255 6.84 -5.19 9.25
N HIS A 256 6.48 -4.22 10.11
CA HIS A 256 6.25 -2.84 9.70
C HIS A 256 7.48 -1.93 9.79
N ALA A 257 8.53 -2.39 10.49
CA ALA A 257 9.74 -1.59 10.69
C ALA A 257 10.77 -1.69 9.57
N THR A 258 10.74 -2.76 8.77
CA THR A 258 11.84 -3.06 7.85
C THR A 258 11.48 -3.10 6.38
N LEU A 259 10.33 -3.65 5.99
CA LEU A 259 9.95 -3.82 4.59
C LEU A 259 8.65 -3.11 4.22
N PRO A 260 8.58 -2.52 3.01
CA PRO A 260 7.32 -2.08 2.43
C PRO A 260 6.34 -3.24 2.25
N LEU A 261 5.05 -2.97 2.52
CA LEU A 261 3.97 -3.94 2.38
C LEU A 261 2.96 -3.48 1.34
N MET A 262 2.82 -4.24 0.27
CA MET A 262 1.79 -4.04 -0.75
C MET A 262 0.54 -4.83 -0.39
N VAL A 263 -0.58 -4.13 -0.32
CA VAL A 263 -1.90 -4.71 -0.07
C VAL A 263 -2.74 -4.58 -1.33
N LEU A 264 -3.14 -5.71 -1.88
CA LEU A 264 -3.98 -5.79 -3.08
C LEU A 264 -5.44 -5.93 -2.66
N PRO A 265 -6.33 -5.00 -3.03
CA PRO A 265 -7.75 -5.17 -2.76
C PRO A 265 -8.29 -6.34 -3.58
N GLU A 266 -9.03 -7.24 -2.95
CA GLU A 266 -9.69 -8.33 -3.66
C GLU A 266 -10.75 -7.75 -4.60
N ARG A 267 -10.65 -8.06 -5.87
CA ARG A 267 -11.69 -7.71 -6.84
C ARG A 267 -12.78 -8.77 -6.80
N PRO A 268 -14.07 -8.38 -6.76
CA PRO A 268 -15.15 -9.35 -6.84
C PRO A 268 -15.00 -10.15 -8.14
N ARG A 269 -15.15 -11.47 -8.05
CA ARG A 269 -15.18 -12.35 -9.22
C ARG A 269 -16.28 -11.86 -10.14
N GLY A 270 -15.96 -11.62 -11.42
CA GLY A 270 -16.91 -11.06 -12.39
C GLY A 270 -18.10 -11.98 -12.64
N ASN A 271 -19.13 -11.88 -11.81
CA ASN A 271 -20.50 -12.36 -12.04
C ASN A 271 -21.52 -11.70 -11.11
N GLU A 272 -21.16 -10.67 -10.35
CA GLU A 272 -22.13 -9.89 -9.60
C GLU A 272 -22.00 -8.39 -9.95
N GLN A 273 -22.48 -8.04 -11.16
CA GLN A 273 -23.06 -6.71 -11.31
C GLN A 273 -24.32 -6.70 -10.46
N PRO A 274 -24.44 -5.81 -9.44
CA PRO A 274 -25.72 -5.61 -8.81
C PRO A 274 -26.71 -5.17 -9.89
N PRO A 275 -27.95 -5.68 -9.89
CA PRO A 275 -28.95 -5.29 -10.88
C PRO A 275 -29.11 -3.76 -10.83
N LEU A 276 -29.02 -3.13 -12.02
CA LEU A 276 -29.40 -1.73 -12.20
C LEU A 276 -30.84 -1.60 -11.73
N THR A 277 -31.08 -1.11 -10.53
CA THR A 277 -32.37 -0.62 -10.10
C THR A 277 -32.64 0.67 -10.87
N LEU A 278 -33.31 0.51 -12.02
CA LEU A 278 -34.04 1.59 -12.67
C LEU A 278 -35.26 1.92 -11.80
N THR A 279 -35.22 3.03 -11.11
CA THR A 279 -36.41 3.80 -10.73
C THR A 279 -36.11 5.28 -10.89
#